data_c0b556301cda3bdbfa0084d7573ee30e
#
_entry.id   c0b556301cda3bdbfa0084d7573ee30e
#
_cell.length_a   1.000
_cell.length_b   1.000
_cell.length_c   1.000
_cell.angle_alpha   90.00
_cell.angle_beta   90.00
_cell.angle_gamma   90.00
#
_symmetry.space_group_name_H-M   'P 1'
#
loop_
_entity.id
_entity.type
_entity.pdbx_description
1 polymer ?
#
loop_
_entity_poly.entity_id
_entity_poly.type
_entity_poly.pdbx_seq_one_letter_code
_entity_poly.pdbx_strand_id
1 'polypeptide(L)'
;MAADEGKFGRLGEVRACWCPPGIRPVVPKQQVREYVYAYAAVAPQLGQMTSLILPYANTKMMNLFLKQVAEDFAEYFIIMQVDRASWHLSKSLQVPENIRLLPQPSHSPELMPVEHIWEDIRENYFYNRILKSMDKVVDALCQGLVELCAAPERLRSLTYFPHLRISC
;
A
#
# COMPACT_ATOMS: atom_id res chain seq x y z
N MET A 1 -8.07 0.39 11.52
CA MET A 1 -7.04 0.21 10.48
C MET A 1 -7.51 0.81 9.17
N ALA A 2 -6.63 1.03 8.21
CA ALA A 2 -6.97 1.37 6.83
C ALA A 2 -6.27 0.39 5.89
N ALA A 3 -6.95 -0.03 4.82
CA ALA A 3 -6.41 -0.99 3.86
C ALA A 3 -6.67 -0.53 2.41
N ASP A 4 -5.68 -0.79 1.54
CA ASP A 4 -5.70 -0.41 0.13
C ASP A 4 -4.76 -1.28 -0.70
N GLU A 5 -4.87 -1.22 -2.04
CA GLU A 5 -4.01 -1.93 -2.99
C GLU A 5 -3.24 -0.97 -3.90
N GLY A 6 -1.92 -1.01 -3.78
CA GLY A 6 -1.00 -0.30 -4.68
C GLY A 6 -0.59 -1.15 -5.88
N LYS A 7 -0.65 -0.59 -7.08
CA LYS A 7 -0.15 -1.23 -8.31
C LYS A 7 1.30 -0.85 -8.54
N PHE A 8 2.19 -1.85 -8.70
CA PHE A 8 3.63 -1.68 -8.92
C PHE A 8 4.11 -2.48 -10.12
N GLY A 9 4.99 -1.93 -10.93
CA GLY A 9 5.41 -2.62 -12.13
C GLY A 9 6.57 -1.96 -12.87
N ARG A 10 6.74 -2.37 -14.12
CA ARG A 10 7.79 -1.90 -15.04
C ARG A 10 7.37 -0.71 -15.91
N LEU A 11 6.32 -0.01 -15.51
CA LEU A 11 5.96 1.27 -16.12
C LEU A 11 6.68 2.38 -15.34
N GLY A 12 7.79 2.87 -15.88
CA GLY A 12 8.63 3.86 -15.22
C GLY A 12 7.96 5.22 -15.12
N GLU A 13 7.90 5.77 -13.93
CA GLU A 13 7.45 7.13 -13.68
C GLU A 13 8.65 8.06 -13.51
N VAL A 14 8.64 9.16 -14.28
CA VAL A 14 9.67 10.19 -14.20
C VAL A 14 9.22 11.28 -13.24
N ARG A 15 10.05 11.57 -12.26
CA ARG A 15 9.82 12.61 -11.24
C ARG A 15 10.98 13.63 -11.25
N ALA A 16 10.69 14.84 -10.80
CA ALA A 16 11.71 15.84 -10.55
C ALA A 16 12.74 15.32 -9.54
N CYS A 17 14.01 15.60 -9.76
CA CYS A 17 15.09 15.21 -8.85
C CYS A 17 16.05 16.38 -8.62
N TRP A 18 16.69 16.39 -7.48
CA TRP A 18 17.74 17.36 -7.19
C TRP A 18 18.99 17.06 -8.03
N CYS A 19 19.56 18.07 -8.66
CA CYS A 19 20.81 17.98 -9.39
C CYS A 19 21.64 19.25 -9.17
N PRO A 20 22.98 19.21 -9.36
CA PRO A 20 23.82 20.39 -9.32
C PRO A 20 23.39 21.45 -10.33
N PRO A 21 23.60 22.76 -10.05
CA PRO A 21 23.30 23.82 -11.00
C PRO A 21 23.99 23.59 -12.34
N GLY A 22 23.27 23.86 -13.44
CA GLY A 22 23.79 23.69 -14.81
C GLY A 22 23.73 22.27 -15.38
N ILE A 23 23.35 21.26 -14.57
CA ILE A 23 23.16 19.88 -15.03
C ILE A 23 21.66 19.63 -15.28
N ARG A 24 21.33 19.19 -16.49
CA ARG A 24 19.97 18.70 -16.80
C ARG A 24 19.96 17.19 -16.64
N PRO A 25 19.24 16.63 -15.64
CA PRO A 25 19.19 15.18 -15.45
C PRO A 25 18.46 14.53 -16.62
N VAL A 26 19.00 13.39 -17.08
CA VAL A 26 18.37 12.55 -18.11
C VAL A 26 17.91 11.28 -17.42
N VAL A 27 16.60 11.03 -17.42
CA VAL A 27 16.01 9.85 -16.84
C VAL A 27 15.47 8.95 -17.95
N PRO A 28 15.89 7.69 -18.03
CA PRO A 28 15.38 6.76 -19.00
C PRO A 28 13.90 6.42 -18.71
N LYS A 29 13.07 6.37 -19.75
CA LYS A 29 11.65 6.03 -19.64
C LYS A 29 11.44 4.55 -20.01
N GLN A 30 10.85 3.79 -19.10
CA GLN A 30 10.44 2.41 -19.33
C GLN A 30 8.91 2.33 -19.55
N GLN A 31 8.46 1.56 -20.55
CA GLN A 31 7.04 1.40 -20.89
C GLN A 31 6.66 -0.07 -21.05
N VAL A 32 6.96 -0.88 -20.05
CA VAL A 32 6.58 -2.31 -20.03
C VAL A 32 5.37 -2.47 -19.13
N ARG A 33 4.25 -2.99 -19.68
CA ARG A 33 2.97 -3.15 -18.96
C ARG A 33 2.91 -4.49 -18.21
N GLU A 34 3.83 -4.68 -17.28
CA GLU A 34 3.85 -5.80 -16.33
C GLU A 34 3.76 -5.26 -14.92
N TYR A 35 2.93 -5.86 -14.07
CA TYR A 35 2.71 -5.37 -12.70
C TYR A 35 2.20 -6.47 -11.76
N VAL A 36 2.41 -6.20 -10.46
CA VAL A 36 1.83 -6.89 -9.31
C VAL A 36 1.10 -5.88 -8.44
N TYR A 37 0.36 -6.36 -7.47
CA TYR A 37 -0.35 -5.54 -6.51
C TYR A 37 0.21 -5.76 -5.11
N ALA A 38 0.53 -4.66 -4.42
CA ALA A 38 0.80 -4.68 -3.01
C ALA A 38 -0.49 -4.39 -2.26
N TYR A 39 -0.88 -5.27 -1.36
CA TYR A 39 -1.96 -5.09 -0.41
C TYR A 39 -1.35 -4.65 0.91
N ALA A 40 -1.87 -3.63 1.55
CA ALA A 40 -1.46 -3.25 2.89
C ALA A 40 -2.65 -2.87 3.77
N ALA A 41 -2.59 -3.29 5.03
CA ALA A 41 -3.49 -2.84 6.09
C ALA A 41 -2.64 -2.24 7.20
N VAL A 42 -2.83 -0.97 7.50
CA VAL A 42 -2.07 -0.24 8.51
C VAL A 42 -2.92 0.06 9.74
N ALA A 43 -2.31 -0.12 10.92
CA ALA A 43 -2.82 0.34 12.21
C ALA A 43 -2.01 1.57 12.64
N PRO A 44 -2.40 2.80 12.27
CA PRO A 44 -1.57 3.99 12.47
C PRO A 44 -1.22 4.26 13.93
N GLN A 45 -2.14 4.00 14.86
CA GLN A 45 -1.91 4.17 16.29
C GLN A 45 -0.84 3.23 16.84
N LEU A 46 -0.80 1.99 16.33
CA LEU A 46 0.18 0.99 16.75
C LEU A 46 1.52 1.14 16.02
N GLY A 47 1.52 1.82 14.85
CA GLY A 47 2.68 1.83 13.97
C GLY A 47 2.98 0.44 13.41
N GLN A 48 1.94 -0.33 13.13
CA GLN A 48 2.03 -1.70 12.61
C GLN A 48 1.26 -1.84 11.31
N MET A 49 1.71 -2.72 10.45
CA MET A 49 1.02 -3.06 9.21
C MET A 49 1.23 -4.50 8.81
N THR A 50 0.25 -5.06 8.11
CA THR A 50 0.37 -6.31 7.34
C THR A 50 0.37 -5.98 5.87
N SER A 51 1.20 -6.68 5.08
CA SER A 51 1.26 -6.51 3.64
C SER A 51 1.48 -7.82 2.90
N LEU A 52 0.89 -7.94 1.71
CA LEU A 52 1.10 -9.04 0.78
C LEU A 52 1.35 -8.51 -0.63
N ILE A 53 2.20 -9.19 -1.40
CA ILE A 53 2.38 -8.95 -2.84
C ILE A 53 1.63 -10.04 -3.59
N LEU A 54 0.63 -9.64 -4.36
CA LEU A 54 -0.30 -10.55 -5.03
C LEU A 54 -0.41 -10.23 -6.53
N PRO A 55 -0.70 -11.22 -7.39
CA PRO A 55 -0.69 -11.01 -8.84
C PRO A 55 -1.88 -10.19 -9.36
N TYR A 56 -2.99 -10.13 -8.63
CA TYR A 56 -4.22 -9.51 -9.07
C TYR A 56 -4.89 -8.71 -7.95
N ALA A 57 -5.67 -7.67 -8.33
CA ALA A 57 -6.63 -7.01 -7.45
C ALA A 57 -8.02 -7.60 -7.75
N ASN A 58 -8.49 -8.48 -6.90
CA ASN A 58 -9.80 -9.14 -7.01
C ASN A 58 -10.24 -9.74 -5.66
N THR A 59 -11.49 -10.17 -5.58
CA THR A 59 -12.10 -10.73 -4.35
C THR A 59 -11.33 -11.94 -3.79
N LYS A 60 -10.78 -12.82 -4.67
CA LYS A 60 -10.00 -13.99 -4.21
C LYS A 60 -8.72 -13.57 -3.48
N MET A 61 -8.02 -12.60 -4.02
CA MET A 61 -6.80 -12.06 -3.40
C MET A 61 -7.14 -11.27 -2.13
N MET A 62 -8.24 -10.52 -2.13
CA MET A 62 -8.73 -9.82 -0.94
C MET A 62 -9.09 -10.79 0.18
N ASN A 63 -9.69 -11.94 -0.11
CA ASN A 63 -9.97 -12.97 0.90
C ASN A 63 -8.69 -13.51 1.54
N LEU A 64 -7.63 -13.74 0.74
CA LEU A 64 -6.31 -14.16 1.27
C LEU A 64 -5.72 -13.08 2.18
N PHE A 65 -5.81 -11.83 1.73
CA PHE A 65 -5.28 -10.70 2.48
C PHE A 65 -6.01 -10.48 3.81
N LEU A 66 -7.36 -10.50 3.81
CA LEU A 66 -8.15 -10.35 5.04
C LEU A 66 -7.87 -11.47 6.03
N LYS A 67 -7.70 -12.71 5.55
CA LYS A 67 -7.31 -13.83 6.39
C LYS A 67 -5.97 -13.58 7.08
N GLN A 68 -4.95 -13.13 6.34
CA GLN A 68 -3.63 -12.80 6.90
C GLN A 68 -3.73 -11.68 7.94
N VAL A 69 -4.47 -10.60 7.65
CA VAL A 69 -4.67 -9.50 8.61
C VAL A 69 -5.37 -10.00 9.88
N ALA A 70 -6.37 -10.88 9.75
CA ALA A 70 -7.09 -11.44 10.89
C ALA A 70 -6.19 -12.29 11.80
N GLU A 71 -5.23 -13.01 11.21
CA GLU A 71 -4.24 -13.83 11.94
C GLU A 71 -3.18 -12.93 12.61
N ASP A 72 -2.62 -11.94 11.89
CA ASP A 72 -1.60 -11.04 12.42
C ASP A 72 -2.09 -10.16 13.57
N PHE A 73 -3.40 -9.87 13.59
CA PHE A 73 -4.06 -9.04 14.60
C PHE A 73 -5.18 -9.81 15.34
N ALA A 74 -4.94 -11.07 15.63
CA ALA A 74 -5.94 -11.95 16.25
C ALA A 74 -6.47 -11.47 17.61
N GLU A 75 -5.67 -10.67 18.33
CA GLU A 75 -6.05 -10.12 19.65
C GLU A 75 -6.97 -8.89 19.56
N TYR A 76 -7.24 -8.38 18.32
CA TYR A 76 -8.00 -7.16 18.09
C TYR A 76 -9.30 -7.43 17.36
N PHE A 77 -10.34 -6.66 17.69
CA PHE A 77 -11.46 -6.45 16.78
C PHE A 77 -11.16 -5.25 15.90
N ILE A 78 -11.09 -5.47 14.59
CA ILE A 78 -10.59 -4.53 13.60
C ILE A 78 -11.76 -3.84 12.89
N ILE A 79 -11.85 -2.51 13.01
CA ILE A 79 -12.62 -1.70 12.08
C ILE A 79 -11.66 -1.25 10.98
N MET A 80 -11.88 -1.73 9.75
CA MET A 80 -11.00 -1.52 8.61
C MET A 80 -11.64 -0.61 7.59
N GLN A 81 -11.09 0.59 7.42
CA GLN A 81 -11.44 1.49 6.33
C GLN A 81 -10.91 0.92 5.02
N VAL A 82 -11.77 0.87 4.00
CA VAL A 82 -11.47 0.44 2.63
C VAL A 82 -12.11 1.39 1.64
N ASP A 83 -11.61 1.44 0.41
CA ASP A 83 -12.31 2.13 -0.68
C ASP A 83 -13.54 1.34 -1.16
N ARG A 84 -14.21 1.83 -2.19
CA ARG A 84 -15.39 1.18 -2.78
C ARG A 84 -15.07 0.39 -4.04
N ALA A 85 -13.89 -0.20 -4.13
CA ALA A 85 -13.59 -1.11 -5.21
C ALA A 85 -14.59 -2.29 -5.23
N SER A 86 -14.90 -2.78 -6.41
CA SER A 86 -15.94 -3.81 -6.59
C SER A 86 -15.65 -5.11 -5.82
N TRP A 87 -14.38 -5.43 -5.61
CA TRP A 87 -13.96 -6.60 -4.84
C TRP A 87 -14.11 -6.43 -3.32
N HIS A 88 -14.10 -5.19 -2.79
CA HIS A 88 -14.40 -4.90 -1.39
C HIS A 88 -15.89 -5.00 -1.05
N LEU A 89 -16.76 -4.82 -2.06
CA LEU A 89 -18.22 -4.88 -1.91
C LEU A 89 -18.83 -6.18 -2.45
N SER A 90 -17.99 -7.13 -2.86
CA SER A 90 -18.43 -8.39 -3.47
C SER A 90 -19.19 -9.25 -2.47
N LYS A 91 -20.30 -9.88 -2.92
CA LYS A 91 -21.06 -10.87 -2.12
C LYS A 91 -20.25 -12.14 -1.80
N SER A 92 -19.17 -12.41 -2.55
CA SER A 92 -18.27 -13.55 -2.32
C SER A 92 -17.07 -13.17 -1.45
N LEU A 93 -17.03 -11.96 -0.90
CA LEU A 93 -16.00 -11.55 0.04
C LEU A 93 -16.23 -12.27 1.39
N GLN A 94 -15.20 -12.94 1.87
CA GLN A 94 -15.18 -13.63 3.15
C GLN A 94 -14.48 -12.76 4.18
N VAL A 95 -15.28 -12.01 4.94
CA VAL A 95 -14.75 -11.15 6.00
C VAL A 95 -14.60 -11.96 7.28
N PRO A 96 -13.39 -12.08 7.87
CA PRO A 96 -13.18 -12.76 9.15
C PRO A 96 -13.99 -12.13 10.30
N GLU A 97 -14.32 -12.94 11.32
CA GLU A 97 -15.19 -12.53 12.44
C GLU A 97 -14.64 -11.34 13.25
N ASN A 98 -13.31 -11.23 13.33
CA ASN A 98 -12.63 -10.12 14.02
C ASN A 98 -12.42 -8.87 13.15
N ILE A 99 -12.94 -8.84 11.90
CA ILE A 99 -12.83 -7.70 11.00
C ILE A 99 -14.21 -7.17 10.62
N ARG A 100 -14.38 -5.86 10.66
CA ARG A 100 -15.52 -5.15 10.06
C ARG A 100 -15.04 -4.13 9.06
N LEU A 101 -15.48 -4.24 7.81
CA LEU A 101 -15.14 -3.28 6.76
C LEU A 101 -16.00 -2.02 6.89
N LEU A 102 -15.35 -0.87 6.75
CA LEU A 102 -15.96 0.46 6.71
C LEU A 102 -15.62 1.12 5.36
N PRO A 103 -16.51 1.05 4.37
CA PRO A 103 -16.28 1.71 3.08
C PRO A 103 -16.24 3.24 3.24
N GLN A 104 -15.16 3.86 2.75
CA GLN A 104 -15.04 5.33 2.73
C GLN A 104 -15.94 5.96 1.67
N PRO A 105 -16.17 7.29 1.70
CA PRO A 105 -16.83 8.00 0.61
C PRO A 105 -16.12 7.77 -0.73
N SER A 106 -16.87 7.79 -1.83
CA SER A 106 -16.29 7.64 -3.17
C SER A 106 -15.38 8.83 -3.51
N HIS A 107 -14.31 8.58 -4.26
CA HIS A 107 -13.39 9.62 -4.73
C HIS A 107 -12.74 10.46 -3.62
N SER A 108 -12.35 9.83 -2.52
CA SER A 108 -11.71 10.49 -1.37
C SER A 108 -10.35 9.85 -1.03
N PRO A 109 -9.36 9.85 -1.95
CA PRO A 109 -8.05 9.24 -1.70
C PRO A 109 -7.30 9.94 -0.55
N GLU A 110 -7.59 11.23 -0.31
CA GLU A 110 -7.03 12.01 0.80
C GLU A 110 -7.39 11.46 2.19
N LEU A 111 -8.42 10.62 2.27
CA LEU A 111 -8.79 9.95 3.52
C LEU A 111 -8.09 8.60 3.71
N MET A 112 -7.35 8.10 2.70
CA MET A 112 -6.70 6.79 2.72
C MET A 112 -5.22 6.90 3.07
N PRO A 113 -4.83 6.64 4.33
CA PRO A 113 -3.44 6.80 4.75
C PRO A 113 -2.47 5.83 4.06
N VAL A 114 -2.96 4.71 3.54
CA VAL A 114 -2.15 3.73 2.81
C VAL A 114 -1.58 4.31 1.51
N GLU A 115 -2.23 5.30 0.90
CA GLU A 115 -1.70 5.99 -0.28
C GLU A 115 -0.35 6.66 -0.01
N HIS A 116 -0.12 7.19 1.19
CA HIS A 116 1.19 7.74 1.59
C HIS A 116 2.27 6.65 1.71
N ILE A 117 1.89 5.42 2.06
CA ILE A 117 2.80 4.27 2.03
C ILE A 117 3.22 3.99 0.58
N TRP A 118 2.26 3.99 -0.35
CA TRP A 118 2.55 3.77 -1.76
C TRP A 118 3.43 4.87 -2.36
N GLU A 119 3.18 6.12 -2.00
CA GLU A 119 4.01 7.24 -2.45
C GLU A 119 5.44 7.12 -1.90
N ASP A 120 5.60 6.84 -0.62
CA ASP A 120 6.90 6.64 0.03
C ASP A 120 7.70 5.50 -0.63
N ILE A 121 7.05 4.37 -0.93
CA ILE A 121 7.68 3.25 -1.64
C ILE A 121 8.05 3.64 -3.07
N ARG A 122 7.18 4.33 -3.80
CA ARG A 122 7.49 4.79 -5.17
C ARG A 122 8.67 5.75 -5.20
N GLU A 123 8.72 6.71 -4.29
CA GLU A 123 9.83 7.69 -4.22
C GLU A 123 11.17 7.02 -3.95
N ASN A 124 11.21 6.08 -3.02
CA ASN A 124 12.47 5.50 -2.58
C ASN A 124 12.96 4.35 -3.47
N TYR A 125 12.06 3.62 -4.16
CA TYR A 125 12.41 2.37 -4.83
C TYR A 125 12.06 2.33 -6.32
N PHE A 126 11.16 3.20 -6.84
CA PHE A 126 10.62 3.07 -8.19
C PHE A 126 10.89 4.29 -9.08
N TYR A 127 10.74 5.51 -8.57
CA TYR A 127 10.89 6.71 -9.40
C TYR A 127 12.29 6.84 -9.99
N ASN A 128 12.36 7.27 -11.25
CA ASN A 128 13.60 7.48 -11.99
C ASN A 128 14.48 6.23 -12.15
N ARG A 129 13.90 5.03 -12.02
CA ARG A 129 14.62 3.75 -12.11
C ARG A 129 14.08 2.90 -13.26
N ILE A 130 14.98 2.10 -13.87
CA ILE A 130 14.62 1.00 -14.77
C ILE A 130 14.68 -0.31 -14.00
N LEU A 131 13.56 -1.01 -13.94
CA LEU A 131 13.47 -2.34 -13.36
C LEU A 131 13.49 -3.39 -14.49
N LYS A 132 14.57 -4.15 -14.58
CA LYS A 132 14.86 -5.04 -15.73
C LYS A 132 13.94 -6.26 -15.82
N SER A 133 13.32 -6.71 -14.71
CA SER A 133 12.41 -7.85 -14.65
C SER A 133 11.34 -7.64 -13.58
N MET A 134 10.30 -8.48 -13.57
CA MET A 134 9.29 -8.49 -12.50
C MET A 134 9.88 -8.94 -11.17
N ASP A 135 10.90 -9.81 -11.16
CA ASP A 135 11.61 -10.17 -9.92
C ASP A 135 12.23 -8.93 -9.27
N LYS A 136 12.83 -8.02 -10.09
CA LYS A 136 13.37 -6.75 -9.57
C LYS A 136 12.29 -5.79 -9.05
N VAL A 137 11.08 -5.84 -9.61
CA VAL A 137 9.93 -5.12 -9.07
C VAL A 137 9.54 -5.68 -7.70
N VAL A 138 9.43 -7.00 -7.60
CA VAL A 138 9.09 -7.69 -6.34
C VAL A 138 10.17 -7.47 -5.28
N ASP A 139 11.47 -7.61 -5.64
CA ASP A 139 12.59 -7.35 -4.73
C ASP A 139 12.53 -5.93 -4.13
N ALA A 140 12.36 -4.92 -5.00
CA ALA A 140 12.28 -3.50 -4.59
C ALA A 140 11.07 -3.24 -3.70
N LEU A 141 9.92 -3.83 -4.04
CA LEU A 141 8.68 -3.70 -3.27
C LEU A 141 8.78 -4.40 -1.92
N CYS A 142 9.31 -5.63 -1.87
CA CYS A 142 9.58 -6.35 -0.63
C CYS A 142 10.50 -5.55 0.29
N GLN A 143 11.59 -5.01 -0.26
CA GLN A 143 12.52 -4.21 0.52
C GLN A 143 11.82 -3.01 1.17
N GLY A 144 11.05 -2.22 0.39
CA GLY A 144 10.33 -1.06 0.90
C GLY A 144 9.30 -1.43 1.98
N LEU A 145 8.54 -2.50 1.77
CA LEU A 145 7.55 -2.97 2.75
C LEU A 145 8.21 -3.45 4.04
N VAL A 146 9.29 -4.23 3.96
CA VAL A 146 10.03 -4.72 5.14
C VAL A 146 10.64 -3.57 5.93
N GLU A 147 11.25 -2.58 5.26
CA GLU A 147 11.83 -1.40 5.92
C GLU A 147 10.77 -0.57 6.64
N LEU A 148 9.57 -0.42 6.06
CA LEU A 148 8.45 0.27 6.71
C LEU A 148 7.93 -0.52 7.92
N CYS A 149 7.79 -1.85 7.81
CA CYS A 149 7.39 -2.70 8.94
C CYS A 149 8.38 -2.62 10.10
N ALA A 150 9.67 -2.47 9.81
CA ALA A 150 10.73 -2.34 10.82
C ALA A 150 10.85 -0.93 11.42
N ALA A 151 10.10 0.06 10.90
CA ALA A 151 10.16 1.46 11.31
C ALA A 151 8.80 2.01 11.80
N PRO A 152 8.28 1.59 12.97
CA PRO A 152 6.96 1.98 13.48
C PRO A 152 6.73 3.49 13.55
N GLU A 153 7.74 4.26 13.93
CA GLU A 153 7.63 5.73 14.02
C GLU A 153 7.48 6.38 12.63
N ARG A 154 8.19 5.88 11.63
CA ARG A 154 8.03 6.33 10.25
C ARG A 154 6.64 5.99 9.73
N LEU A 155 6.17 4.77 10.00
CA LEU A 155 4.83 4.34 9.60
C LEU A 155 3.74 5.19 10.25
N ARG A 156 3.85 5.52 11.55
CA ARG A 156 2.97 6.48 12.22
C ARG A 156 3.01 7.85 11.56
N SER A 157 4.20 8.38 11.28
CA SER A 157 4.36 9.70 10.66
C SER A 157 3.67 9.79 9.29
N LEU A 158 3.71 8.72 8.51
CA LEU A 158 3.07 8.64 7.19
C LEU A 158 1.55 8.50 7.26
N THR A 159 1.02 7.82 8.29
CA THR A 159 -0.35 7.29 8.25
C THR A 159 -1.26 7.77 9.37
N TYR A 160 -0.76 8.42 10.42
CA TYR A 160 -1.56 8.83 11.57
C TYR A 160 -2.31 10.14 11.33
N PHE A 161 -3.34 10.08 10.54
CA PHE A 161 -4.17 11.24 10.20
C PHE A 161 -5.10 11.65 11.36
N PRO A 162 -5.46 12.95 11.47
CA PRO A 162 -6.32 13.45 12.54
C PRO A 162 -7.68 12.73 12.67
N HIS A 163 -8.30 12.36 11.54
CA HIS A 163 -9.61 11.68 11.53
C HIS A 163 -9.54 10.21 11.98
N LEU A 164 -8.33 9.62 12.05
CA LEU A 164 -8.11 8.26 12.58
C LEU A 164 -7.79 8.24 14.07
N ARG A 165 -7.73 9.41 14.72
CA ARG A 165 -7.51 9.52 16.15
C ARG A 165 -8.80 9.21 16.88
N ILE A 166 -8.85 8.08 17.56
CA ILE A 166 -9.95 7.76 18.48
C ILE A 166 -9.60 8.49 19.79
N SER A 167 -10.33 9.55 20.09
CA SER A 167 -10.27 10.19 21.43
C SER A 167 -11.07 9.29 22.39
N CYS A 168 -10.37 8.67 23.35
CA CYS A 168 -11.00 8.00 24.49
C CYS A 168 -11.42 9.06 25.52
#